data_07bfadc8c68c974df6ace59255ea86e5
#
_entry.id   07bfadc8c68c974df6ace59255ea86e5
#
_cell.length_a   1.000
_cell.length_b   1.000
_cell.length_c   1.000
_cell.angle_alpha   90.00
_cell.angle_beta   90.00
_cell.angle_gamma   90.00
#
_symmetry.space_group_name_H-M   'P 1'
#
loop_
_entity.id
_entity.type
_entity.pdbx_description
1 polymer ?
#
loop_
_entity_poly.entity_id
_entity_poly.type
_entity_poly.pdbx_seq_one_letter_code
_entity_poly.pdbx_strand_id
1 'polypeptide(L)'
;MRLLSRLFAVFLILPLTALAQQAPTLELPDSADVRIIVDISGSMKANDPNNLRRPAVRLLARMLPAQANAGVWTFGQYVNMLVPHGKVTDDWRGLAVERSDEINSVALRTNLGEAIQVASDDYLLGADSLDNTDFILLTDGKVDISDNENANDRERERILGALLDELSRRGATLHTVALSEEADLALLKSLAERTGGRYALASSADALTLAFLEALNTAVPQQQIPIEDNGFQVDGGVEEFTALIFRAGDESAANRTLELVSPGGTKAGPDSATEGMRWVCETEYDLITVTDPEAGDWTINGELGEGSRVTVVSDLRMVVSPVPPTFTENEPVSLQVAFFEEDRKIENRDFLGVIDVSVSLTSEDGRSGNKVLSPDEPPQDGVYTDTITRLPDAGEYQLSVVADGQTFSRRFSTVTRYIQPEGEQAPIEAVVSDEPSQEAPVMEDELPEASPAPEIESPVSSSGPIDISQVEEPEPKPLEEQPVDKEEAEPETPATVEEAASGIPFWVWAAAGTLGVVAVAGVAFLFVKRRKSAQDQGNNEE
;
A
#
# COMPACT_ATOMS: atom_id res chain seq x y z
N MET A 1 -36.09 58.86 57.62
CA MET A 1 -34.63 58.94 57.32
C MET A 1 -34.29 57.84 56.34
N ARG A 2 -33.93 58.21 55.10
CA ARG A 2 -33.72 57.31 53.96
C ARG A 2 -32.25 56.94 53.87
N LEU A 3 -31.90 55.66 53.96
CA LEU A 3 -30.58 55.15 53.62
C LEU A 3 -30.61 54.56 52.23
N LEU A 4 -29.91 55.20 51.30
CA LEU A 4 -29.62 54.67 49.96
C LEU A 4 -28.53 53.60 50.05
N SER A 5 -28.87 52.40 49.66
CA SER A 5 -27.93 51.31 49.40
C SER A 5 -27.39 51.44 47.95
N ARG A 6 -26.09 51.73 47.79
CA ARG A 6 -25.41 51.69 46.49
C ARG A 6 -24.91 50.27 46.26
N LEU A 7 -25.54 49.54 45.34
CA LEU A 7 -25.00 48.28 44.81
C LEU A 7 -23.90 48.60 43.80
N PHE A 8 -22.65 48.23 44.14
CA PHE A 8 -21.51 48.29 43.26
C PHE A 8 -21.46 46.96 42.48
N ALA A 9 -21.88 46.96 41.21
CA ALA A 9 -21.75 45.81 40.31
C ALA A 9 -20.29 45.76 39.80
N VAL A 10 -19.47 44.89 40.37
CA VAL A 10 -18.13 44.56 39.84
C VAL A 10 -18.35 43.62 38.65
N PHE A 11 -18.21 44.14 37.44
CA PHE A 11 -18.17 43.36 36.20
C PHE A 11 -16.78 42.69 36.14
N LEU A 12 -16.71 41.38 36.46
CA LEU A 12 -15.53 40.56 36.34
C LEU A 12 -15.32 40.25 34.84
N ILE A 13 -14.50 41.02 34.15
CA ILE A 13 -14.05 40.73 32.80
C ILE A 13 -13.04 39.60 32.91
N LEU A 14 -13.52 38.38 32.71
CA LEU A 14 -12.66 37.20 32.45
C LEU A 14 -12.08 37.38 31.02
N PRO A 15 -10.75 37.40 30.86
CA PRO A 15 -10.19 37.30 29.53
C PRO A 15 -10.57 35.90 28.97
N LEU A 16 -11.36 35.85 27.91
CA LEU A 16 -11.42 34.67 27.04
C LEU A 16 -9.99 34.54 26.45
N THR A 17 -9.15 33.76 27.09
CA THR A 17 -8.00 33.21 26.42
C THR A 17 -8.59 32.22 25.38
N ALA A 18 -8.67 32.63 24.12
CA ALA A 18 -8.78 31.72 23.01
C ALA A 18 -7.59 30.77 23.15
N LEU A 19 -7.86 29.54 23.55
CA LEU A 19 -6.93 28.42 23.33
C LEU A 19 -6.82 28.34 21.80
N ALA A 20 -5.79 29.00 21.25
CA ALA A 20 -5.34 28.65 19.92
C ALA A 20 -4.98 27.16 20.03
N GLN A 21 -5.78 26.29 19.44
CA GLN A 21 -5.38 24.92 19.17
C GLN A 21 -4.10 25.06 18.33
N GLN A 22 -2.96 24.78 18.95
CA GLN A 22 -1.73 24.61 18.20
C GLN A 22 -2.01 23.50 17.20
N ALA A 23 -1.83 23.79 15.92
CA ALA A 23 -1.84 22.75 14.91
C ALA A 23 -0.86 21.65 15.36
N PRO A 24 -1.23 20.38 15.21
CA PRO A 24 -0.33 19.30 15.57
C PRO A 24 1.00 19.53 14.85
N THR A 25 2.09 19.58 15.61
CA THR A 25 3.44 19.63 15.03
C THR A 25 3.66 18.34 14.27
N LEU A 26 3.95 18.44 12.97
CA LEU A 26 4.33 17.29 12.17
C LEU A 26 5.65 16.74 12.75
N GLU A 27 5.62 15.52 13.22
CA GLU A 27 6.75 14.78 13.79
C GLU A 27 7.08 13.60 12.89
N LEU A 28 8.30 13.07 13.05
CA LEU A 28 8.65 11.82 12.37
C LEU A 28 7.73 10.70 12.85
N PRO A 29 7.18 9.88 11.93
CA PRO A 29 6.35 8.77 12.33
C PRO A 29 7.15 7.77 13.19
N ASP A 30 6.50 7.22 14.20
CA ASP A 30 7.03 6.13 15.00
C ASP A 30 7.29 4.88 14.12
N SER A 31 8.08 3.95 14.67
CA SER A 31 8.34 2.68 14.00
C SER A 31 7.03 1.93 13.72
N ALA A 32 6.73 1.66 12.47
CA ALA A 32 5.54 0.92 12.06
C ALA A 32 5.60 -0.55 12.51
N ASP A 33 4.43 -1.12 12.82
CA ASP A 33 4.23 -2.55 13.09
C ASP A 33 3.26 -3.14 12.05
N VAL A 34 3.76 -4.02 11.18
CA VAL A 34 2.98 -4.59 10.07
C VAL A 34 2.70 -6.07 10.31
N ARG A 35 1.43 -6.43 10.42
CA ARG A 35 0.97 -7.79 10.70
C ARG A 35 0.22 -8.37 9.50
N ILE A 36 0.86 -9.31 8.79
CA ILE A 36 0.34 -9.91 7.57
C ILE A 36 -0.43 -11.18 7.92
N ILE A 37 -1.70 -11.26 7.54
CA ILE A 37 -2.61 -12.36 7.84
C ILE A 37 -3.08 -12.97 6.52
N VAL A 38 -2.69 -14.23 6.26
CA VAL A 38 -2.89 -14.91 4.99
C VAL A 38 -3.81 -16.11 5.14
N ASP A 39 -4.89 -16.11 4.40
CA ASP A 39 -5.81 -17.24 4.30
C ASP A 39 -5.15 -18.41 3.56
N ILE A 40 -5.20 -19.61 4.17
CA ILE A 40 -4.76 -20.87 3.56
C ILE A 40 -5.89 -21.90 3.49
N SER A 41 -7.14 -21.46 3.57
CA SER A 41 -8.32 -22.30 3.47
C SER A 41 -8.46 -23.01 2.12
N GLY A 42 -9.31 -24.02 2.08
CA GLY A 42 -9.46 -24.87 0.89
C GLY A 42 -10.05 -24.16 -0.32
N SER A 43 -10.84 -23.08 -0.16
CA SER A 43 -11.38 -22.23 -1.23
C SER A 43 -10.29 -21.60 -2.08
N MET A 44 -9.15 -21.29 -1.46
CA MET A 44 -7.98 -20.74 -2.14
C MET A 44 -7.46 -21.61 -3.31
N LYS A 45 -7.80 -22.91 -3.37
CA LYS A 45 -7.45 -23.74 -4.54
C LYS A 45 -8.14 -23.30 -5.81
N ALA A 46 -9.33 -22.74 -5.70
CA ALA A 46 -10.10 -22.26 -6.83
C ALA A 46 -9.75 -20.81 -7.16
N ASN A 47 -9.61 -19.96 -6.14
CA ASN A 47 -9.48 -18.53 -6.30
C ASN A 47 -8.02 -18.04 -6.42
N ASP A 48 -7.05 -18.82 -5.91
CA ASP A 48 -5.61 -18.60 -6.09
C ASP A 48 -4.87 -19.92 -6.39
N PRO A 49 -5.16 -20.57 -7.53
CA PRO A 49 -4.59 -21.88 -7.89
C PRO A 49 -3.06 -21.84 -8.04
N ASN A 50 -2.51 -20.69 -8.37
CA ASN A 50 -1.07 -20.47 -8.57
C ASN A 50 -0.34 -20.03 -7.30
N ASN A 51 -1.03 -19.89 -6.16
CA ASN A 51 -0.51 -19.37 -4.91
C ASN A 51 0.18 -18.00 -5.05
N LEU A 52 -0.47 -17.05 -5.73
CA LEU A 52 0.02 -15.68 -5.95
C LEU A 52 0.28 -14.92 -4.63
N ARG A 53 -0.33 -15.37 -3.55
CA ARG A 53 -0.03 -14.92 -2.18
C ARG A 53 1.45 -15.07 -1.82
N ARG A 54 2.16 -16.08 -2.34
CA ARG A 54 3.60 -16.31 -2.06
C ARG A 54 4.46 -15.17 -2.56
N PRO A 55 4.49 -14.84 -3.86
CA PRO A 55 5.27 -13.70 -4.35
C PRO A 55 4.83 -12.37 -3.74
N ALA A 56 3.53 -12.20 -3.43
CA ALA A 56 3.03 -11.01 -2.77
C ALA A 56 3.59 -10.85 -1.33
N VAL A 57 3.60 -11.91 -0.52
CA VAL A 57 4.22 -11.89 0.82
C VAL A 57 5.73 -11.66 0.73
N ARG A 58 6.42 -12.26 -0.25
CA ARG A 58 7.86 -12.00 -0.49
C ARG A 58 8.13 -10.54 -0.81
N LEU A 59 7.30 -9.94 -1.66
CA LEU A 59 7.43 -8.52 -2.00
C LEU A 59 7.28 -7.65 -0.75
N LEU A 60 6.21 -7.85 0.04
CA LEU A 60 6.02 -7.13 1.30
C LEU A 60 7.25 -7.27 2.21
N ALA A 61 7.70 -8.50 2.44
CA ALA A 61 8.85 -8.77 3.32
C ALA A 61 10.12 -8.04 2.85
N ARG A 62 10.34 -7.94 1.54
CA ARG A 62 11.51 -7.26 0.96
C ARG A 62 11.38 -5.73 1.00
N MET A 63 10.15 -5.20 0.89
CA MET A 63 9.89 -3.77 0.86
C MET A 63 9.75 -3.13 2.24
N LEU A 64 9.53 -3.93 3.30
CA LEU A 64 9.46 -3.42 4.68
C LEU A 64 10.79 -2.77 5.10
N PRO A 65 10.80 -1.55 5.66
CA PRO A 65 12.02 -0.90 6.11
C PRO A 65 12.63 -1.59 7.35
N ALA A 66 13.93 -1.44 7.54
CA ALA A 66 14.68 -2.08 8.63
C ALA A 66 14.28 -1.64 10.05
N GLN A 67 13.62 -0.47 10.19
CA GLN A 67 13.12 0.02 11.47
C GLN A 67 11.77 -0.57 11.86
N ALA A 68 10.97 -1.07 10.92
CA ALA A 68 9.66 -1.63 11.18
C ALA A 68 9.73 -2.93 11.99
N ASN A 69 8.65 -3.22 12.71
CA ASN A 69 8.37 -4.58 13.20
C ASN A 69 7.39 -5.25 12.24
N ALA A 70 7.52 -6.56 12.08
CA ALA A 70 6.56 -7.30 11.26
C ALA A 70 6.43 -8.76 11.69
N GLY A 71 5.30 -9.38 11.33
CA GLY A 71 5.05 -10.80 11.47
C GLY A 71 4.11 -11.31 10.39
N VAL A 72 4.14 -12.62 10.13
CA VAL A 72 3.24 -13.25 9.17
C VAL A 72 2.48 -14.38 9.84
N TRP A 73 1.16 -14.36 9.74
CA TRP A 73 0.26 -15.40 10.21
C TRP A 73 -0.46 -16.04 9.04
N THR A 74 -0.69 -17.33 9.14
CA THR A 74 -1.56 -18.08 8.23
C THR A 74 -2.74 -18.65 8.99
N PHE A 75 -3.90 -18.70 8.36
CA PHE A 75 -5.09 -19.21 8.99
C PHE A 75 -5.98 -20.04 8.06
N GLY A 76 -6.70 -20.94 8.66
CA GLY A 76 -7.81 -21.71 8.20
C GLY A 76 -8.65 -22.09 9.41
N GLN A 77 -8.75 -23.37 9.77
CA GLN A 77 -9.36 -23.79 11.03
C GLN A 77 -8.52 -23.35 12.25
N TYR A 78 -7.21 -23.32 12.12
CA TYR A 78 -6.24 -22.89 13.12
C TYR A 78 -5.42 -21.74 12.60
N VAL A 79 -4.88 -20.95 13.51
CA VAL A 79 -3.99 -19.83 13.21
C VAL A 79 -2.56 -20.23 13.54
N ASN A 80 -1.63 -20.01 12.62
CA ASN A 80 -0.22 -20.28 12.82
C ASN A 80 0.60 -19.02 12.55
N MET A 81 1.56 -18.74 13.41
CA MET A 81 2.56 -17.71 13.15
C MET A 81 3.60 -18.30 12.20
N LEU A 82 3.47 -17.99 10.91
CA LEU A 82 4.39 -18.46 9.86
C LEU A 82 5.77 -17.83 10.01
N VAL A 83 5.81 -16.51 10.21
CA VAL A 83 7.06 -15.78 10.49
C VAL A 83 6.91 -15.07 11.81
N PRO A 84 7.82 -15.29 12.76
CA PRO A 84 7.77 -14.66 14.07
C PRO A 84 7.71 -13.14 13.98
N HIS A 85 6.84 -12.54 14.80
CA HIS A 85 6.78 -11.09 14.94
C HIS A 85 8.07 -10.57 15.58
N GLY A 86 8.64 -9.52 14.99
CA GLY A 86 9.85 -8.90 15.48
C GLY A 86 10.39 -7.85 14.50
N LYS A 87 11.56 -7.30 14.85
CA LYS A 87 12.21 -6.29 14.03
C LYS A 87 12.59 -6.83 12.66
N VAL A 88 12.30 -6.06 11.62
CA VAL A 88 12.66 -6.40 10.24
C VAL A 88 14.18 -6.25 10.05
N THR A 89 14.86 -7.40 9.99
CA THR A 89 16.28 -7.53 9.69
C THR A 89 16.47 -8.34 8.41
N ASP A 90 17.68 -8.43 7.89
CA ASP A 90 17.95 -9.27 6.72
C ASP A 90 17.67 -10.75 7.01
N ASP A 91 17.95 -11.22 8.23
CA ASP A 91 17.61 -12.58 8.67
C ASP A 91 16.08 -12.77 8.71
N TRP A 92 15.32 -11.78 9.21
CA TRP A 92 13.87 -11.82 9.22
C TRP A 92 13.30 -11.86 7.80
N ARG A 93 13.82 -11.01 6.88
CA ARG A 93 13.42 -11.00 5.47
C ARG A 93 13.73 -12.34 4.79
N GLY A 94 14.93 -12.87 5.02
CA GLY A 94 15.35 -14.18 4.51
C GLY A 94 14.39 -15.29 4.96
N LEU A 95 14.05 -15.31 6.27
CA LEU A 95 13.10 -16.25 6.85
C LEU A 95 11.68 -16.09 6.26
N ALA A 96 11.22 -14.86 6.07
CA ALA A 96 9.90 -14.59 5.50
C ALA A 96 9.80 -15.05 4.03
N VAL A 97 10.86 -14.82 3.24
CA VAL A 97 10.95 -15.30 1.87
C VAL A 97 10.95 -16.83 1.83
N GLU A 98 11.77 -17.51 2.64
CA GLU A 98 11.83 -18.96 2.72
C GLU A 98 10.48 -19.56 3.12
N ARG A 99 9.89 -19.07 4.20
CA ARG A 99 8.63 -19.62 4.72
C ARG A 99 7.41 -19.28 3.89
N SER A 100 7.48 -18.26 3.02
CA SER A 100 6.40 -17.98 2.07
C SER A 100 6.05 -19.19 1.20
N ASP A 101 7.02 -20.09 0.93
CA ASP A 101 6.81 -21.33 0.17
C ASP A 101 5.90 -22.34 0.89
N GLU A 102 5.73 -22.20 2.21
CA GLU A 102 4.82 -23.01 3.01
C GLU A 102 3.35 -22.57 2.86
N ILE A 103 3.09 -21.36 2.33
CA ILE A 103 1.73 -20.88 2.04
C ILE A 103 1.10 -21.80 1.00
N ASN A 104 -0.03 -22.41 1.36
CA ASN A 104 -0.73 -23.38 0.54
C ASN A 104 -2.26 -23.22 0.70
N SER A 105 -3.05 -24.16 0.19
CA SER A 105 -4.52 -24.10 0.20
C SER A 105 -5.10 -25.40 0.75
N VAL A 106 -4.58 -25.91 1.87
CA VAL A 106 -4.96 -27.23 2.41
C VAL A 106 -5.76 -27.17 3.70
N ALA A 107 -5.83 -26.00 4.35
CA ALA A 107 -6.54 -25.87 5.61
C ALA A 107 -8.05 -26.02 5.43
N LEU A 108 -8.69 -26.55 6.46
CA LEU A 108 -10.15 -26.57 6.59
C LEU A 108 -10.62 -25.25 7.18
N ARG A 109 -11.85 -24.84 6.85
CA ARG A 109 -12.49 -23.66 7.44
C ARG A 109 -11.77 -22.33 7.16
N THR A 110 -12.43 -21.26 7.56
CA THR A 110 -11.96 -19.87 7.46
C THR A 110 -12.28 -19.15 8.78
N ASN A 111 -11.44 -19.38 9.80
CA ASN A 111 -11.62 -18.79 11.13
C ASN A 111 -11.00 -17.39 11.20
N LEU A 112 -11.60 -16.46 10.47
CA LEU A 112 -11.12 -15.09 10.30
C LEU A 112 -11.05 -14.32 11.62
N GLY A 113 -12.06 -14.46 12.48
CA GLY A 113 -12.10 -13.76 13.77
C GLY A 113 -10.96 -14.16 14.69
N GLU A 114 -10.63 -15.45 14.76
CA GLU A 114 -9.49 -15.96 15.52
C GLU A 114 -8.17 -15.48 14.92
N ALA A 115 -8.06 -15.43 13.58
CA ALA A 115 -6.86 -14.97 12.91
C ALA A 115 -6.53 -13.51 13.26
N ILE A 116 -7.51 -12.62 13.19
CA ILE A 116 -7.35 -11.21 13.60
C ILE A 116 -7.03 -11.12 15.09
N GLN A 117 -7.75 -11.86 15.93
CA GLN A 117 -7.56 -11.83 17.38
C GLN A 117 -6.16 -12.30 17.79
N VAL A 118 -5.68 -13.42 17.24
CA VAL A 118 -4.33 -13.95 17.53
C VAL A 118 -3.25 -12.99 17.02
N ALA A 119 -3.43 -12.42 15.83
CA ALA A 119 -2.47 -11.46 15.30
C ALA A 119 -2.49 -10.11 16.05
N SER A 120 -3.59 -9.77 16.73
CA SER A 120 -3.72 -8.57 17.57
C SER A 120 -3.38 -8.79 19.05
N ASP A 121 -3.04 -10.04 19.44
CA ASP A 121 -2.72 -10.37 20.82
C ASP A 121 -1.29 -9.93 21.16
N ASP A 122 -1.20 -8.96 22.06
CA ASP A 122 0.06 -8.42 22.56
C ASP A 122 0.52 -9.07 23.87
N TYR A 123 -0.06 -10.21 24.23
CA TYR A 123 0.35 -10.94 25.44
C TYR A 123 1.86 -11.21 25.52
N LEU A 124 2.48 -11.42 24.35
CA LEU A 124 3.93 -11.59 24.23
C LEU A 124 4.70 -10.26 24.15
N LEU A 125 4.04 -9.17 23.76
CA LEU A 125 4.65 -7.87 23.50
C LEU A 125 4.33 -6.84 24.58
N GLY A 126 3.29 -7.09 25.40
CA GLY A 126 2.94 -6.26 26.55
C GLY A 126 2.40 -4.86 26.22
N ALA A 127 1.85 -4.66 25.03
CA ALA A 127 1.28 -3.40 24.59
C ALA A 127 -0.26 -3.43 24.68
N ASP A 128 -0.84 -2.43 25.34
CA ASP A 128 -2.31 -2.25 25.40
C ASP A 128 -2.83 -1.47 24.18
N SER A 129 -1.96 -0.71 23.47
CA SER A 129 -2.26 0.06 22.28
C SER A 129 -1.79 -0.68 21.01
N LEU A 130 -2.54 -0.50 19.93
CA LEU A 130 -2.18 -0.91 18.58
C LEU A 130 -1.98 0.31 17.67
N ASP A 131 -1.75 1.49 18.27
CA ASP A 131 -1.36 2.67 17.52
C ASP A 131 -0.12 2.34 16.68
N ASN A 132 -0.10 2.79 15.42
CA ASN A 132 0.93 2.44 14.42
C ASN A 132 1.03 0.94 14.08
N THR A 133 -0.03 0.15 14.37
CA THR A 133 -0.12 -1.25 13.98
C THR A 133 -1.09 -1.41 12.81
N ASP A 134 -0.55 -1.85 11.68
CA ASP A 134 -1.28 -2.09 10.45
C ASP A 134 -1.38 -3.58 10.16
N PHE A 135 -2.61 -4.05 10.01
CA PHE A 135 -2.90 -5.42 9.61
C PHE A 135 -3.16 -5.45 8.10
N ILE A 136 -2.51 -6.38 7.40
CA ILE A 136 -2.79 -6.65 5.99
C ILE A 136 -3.41 -8.04 5.92
N LEU A 137 -4.72 -8.08 5.77
CA LEU A 137 -5.53 -9.30 5.73
C LEU A 137 -5.82 -9.70 4.29
N LEU A 138 -5.48 -10.93 3.94
CA LEU A 138 -5.69 -11.53 2.63
C LEU A 138 -6.58 -12.75 2.74
N THR A 139 -7.74 -12.75 2.09
CA THR A 139 -8.71 -13.86 2.10
C THR A 139 -9.57 -13.90 0.84
N ASP A 140 -10.02 -15.09 0.46
CA ASP A 140 -11.02 -15.32 -0.59
C ASP A 140 -12.38 -15.76 -0.04
N GLY A 141 -12.46 -15.89 1.30
CA GLY A 141 -13.52 -16.62 1.95
C GLY A 141 -14.52 -15.78 2.72
N LYS A 142 -15.53 -16.50 3.16
CA LYS A 142 -16.50 -16.07 4.17
C LYS A 142 -16.11 -16.70 5.50
N VAL A 143 -16.61 -16.13 6.58
CA VAL A 143 -16.47 -16.74 7.91
C VAL A 143 -17.05 -18.16 7.89
N ASP A 144 -16.21 -19.15 8.10
CA ASP A 144 -16.56 -20.57 8.18
C ASP A 144 -15.84 -21.23 9.36
N ILE A 145 -16.49 -21.28 10.52
CA ILE A 145 -15.98 -21.93 11.72
C ILE A 145 -16.67 -23.28 12.00
N SER A 146 -17.80 -23.56 11.33
CA SER A 146 -18.65 -24.70 11.63
C SER A 146 -19.53 -25.06 10.44
N ASP A 147 -20.00 -26.34 10.37
CA ASP A 147 -21.07 -26.75 9.46
C ASP A 147 -22.43 -26.10 9.76
N ASN A 148 -22.53 -25.41 10.89
CA ASN A 148 -23.74 -24.71 11.30
C ASN A 148 -23.68 -23.26 10.87
N GLU A 149 -24.45 -22.86 9.85
CA GLU A 149 -24.52 -21.51 9.33
C GLU A 149 -24.82 -20.45 10.43
N ASN A 150 -25.72 -20.74 11.37
CA ASN A 150 -25.99 -19.82 12.47
C ASN A 150 -24.78 -19.60 13.41
N ALA A 151 -23.80 -20.52 13.42
CA ALA A 151 -22.56 -20.30 14.15
C ALA A 151 -21.62 -19.36 13.37
N ASN A 152 -21.56 -19.51 12.06
CA ASN A 152 -20.79 -18.64 11.18
C ASN A 152 -21.36 -17.21 11.16
N ASP A 153 -22.68 -17.06 11.12
CA ASP A 153 -23.35 -15.75 11.20
C ASP A 153 -23.05 -15.05 12.54
N ARG A 154 -23.15 -15.76 13.67
CA ARG A 154 -22.80 -15.17 14.98
C ARG A 154 -21.33 -14.76 15.09
N GLU A 155 -20.44 -15.53 14.50
CA GLU A 155 -19.02 -15.18 14.46
C GLU A 155 -18.79 -13.94 13.58
N ARG A 156 -19.46 -13.87 12.43
CA ARG A 156 -19.45 -12.68 11.59
C ARG A 156 -19.96 -11.43 12.33
N GLU A 157 -21.06 -11.56 13.06
CA GLU A 157 -21.59 -10.48 13.91
C GLU A 157 -20.60 -10.10 15.02
N ARG A 158 -19.93 -11.07 15.63
CA ARG A 158 -18.90 -10.82 16.65
C ARG A 158 -17.72 -10.05 16.08
N ILE A 159 -17.29 -10.39 14.87
CA ILE A 159 -16.19 -9.69 14.17
C ILE A 159 -16.60 -8.24 13.90
N LEU A 160 -17.77 -7.99 13.30
CA LEU A 160 -18.27 -6.64 12.96
C LEU A 160 -18.61 -5.77 14.18
N GLY A 161 -18.90 -6.39 15.32
CA GLY A 161 -19.20 -5.73 16.58
C GLY A 161 -17.99 -5.68 17.51
N ALA A 162 -17.96 -6.60 18.47
CA ALA A 162 -17.04 -6.55 19.60
C ALA A 162 -15.55 -6.52 19.20
N LEU A 163 -15.15 -7.33 18.21
CA LEU A 163 -13.75 -7.40 17.79
C LEU A 163 -13.33 -6.09 17.09
N LEU A 164 -14.11 -5.64 16.13
CA LEU A 164 -13.81 -4.42 15.37
C LEU A 164 -13.85 -3.17 16.28
N ASP A 165 -14.81 -3.08 17.22
CA ASP A 165 -14.88 -1.99 18.18
C ASP A 165 -13.64 -1.96 19.11
N GLU A 166 -13.13 -3.14 19.46
CA GLU A 166 -11.90 -3.26 20.26
C GLU A 166 -10.68 -2.80 19.47
N LEU A 167 -10.50 -3.28 18.24
CA LEU A 167 -9.37 -2.91 17.39
C LEU A 167 -9.35 -1.41 17.11
N SER A 168 -10.49 -0.83 16.73
CA SER A 168 -10.62 0.62 16.50
C SER A 168 -10.27 1.44 17.76
N ARG A 169 -10.71 0.98 18.93
CA ARG A 169 -10.42 1.66 20.22
C ARG A 169 -8.95 1.56 20.62
N ARG A 170 -8.25 0.50 20.18
CA ARG A 170 -6.81 0.29 20.40
C ARG A 170 -5.95 1.00 19.36
N GLY A 171 -6.54 1.63 18.34
CA GLY A 171 -5.84 2.38 17.29
C GLY A 171 -5.35 1.52 16.12
N ALA A 172 -5.77 0.25 16.01
CA ALA A 172 -5.37 -0.64 14.92
C ALA A 172 -5.95 -0.21 13.57
N THR A 173 -5.16 -0.31 12.51
CA THR A 173 -5.59 -0.15 11.13
C THR A 173 -5.64 -1.50 10.41
N LEU A 174 -6.75 -1.83 9.73
CA LEU A 174 -6.89 -3.07 8.97
C LEU A 174 -7.01 -2.77 7.47
N HIS A 175 -6.01 -3.19 6.70
CA HIS A 175 -6.09 -3.25 5.25
C HIS A 175 -6.59 -4.63 4.85
N THR A 176 -7.60 -4.70 3.99
CA THR A 176 -8.21 -5.97 3.58
C THR A 176 -8.15 -6.14 2.07
N VAL A 177 -7.66 -7.30 1.64
CA VAL A 177 -7.57 -7.67 0.24
C VAL A 177 -8.41 -8.92 0.00
N ALA A 178 -9.51 -8.75 -0.75
CA ALA A 178 -10.34 -9.83 -1.22
C ALA A 178 -9.75 -10.45 -2.48
N LEU A 179 -9.61 -11.78 -2.56
CA LEU A 179 -9.08 -12.48 -3.73
C LEU A 179 -10.15 -12.94 -4.70
N SER A 180 -11.40 -12.80 -4.35
CA SER A 180 -12.53 -13.16 -5.23
C SER A 180 -13.78 -12.36 -4.86
N GLU A 181 -14.69 -12.24 -5.83
CA GLU A 181 -16.03 -11.68 -5.60
C GLU A 181 -16.91 -12.56 -4.70
N GLU A 182 -16.52 -13.82 -4.48
CA GLU A 182 -17.23 -14.76 -3.59
C GLU A 182 -16.91 -14.53 -2.12
N ALA A 183 -15.87 -13.76 -1.78
CA ALA A 183 -15.53 -13.35 -0.42
C ALA A 183 -16.67 -12.54 0.22
N ASP A 184 -16.67 -12.43 1.54
CA ASP A 184 -17.58 -11.51 2.23
C ASP A 184 -17.08 -10.06 2.09
N LEU A 185 -17.29 -9.48 0.89
CA LEU A 185 -16.83 -8.14 0.55
C LEU A 185 -17.36 -7.07 1.52
N ALA A 186 -18.61 -7.24 2.01
CA ALA A 186 -19.20 -6.31 2.95
C ALA A 186 -18.51 -6.32 4.32
N LEU A 187 -18.11 -7.50 4.80
CA LEU A 187 -17.33 -7.68 6.02
C LEU A 187 -15.94 -7.05 5.87
N LEU A 188 -15.23 -7.40 4.80
CA LEU A 188 -13.86 -6.93 4.55
C LEU A 188 -13.82 -5.40 4.39
N LYS A 189 -14.78 -4.85 3.65
CA LYS A 189 -14.94 -3.40 3.50
C LYS A 189 -15.21 -2.71 4.83
N SER A 190 -16.09 -3.27 5.67
CA SER A 190 -16.39 -2.71 6.98
C SER A 190 -15.19 -2.76 7.93
N LEU A 191 -14.38 -3.85 7.89
CA LEU A 191 -13.14 -3.96 8.66
C LEU A 191 -12.15 -2.86 8.29
N ALA A 192 -11.95 -2.64 7.00
CA ALA A 192 -11.05 -1.60 6.53
C ALA A 192 -11.56 -0.19 6.86
N GLU A 193 -12.77 0.17 6.42
CA GLU A 193 -13.31 1.53 6.56
C GLU A 193 -13.43 1.98 8.02
N ARG A 194 -13.86 1.09 8.94
CA ARG A 194 -14.05 1.45 10.35
C ARG A 194 -12.75 1.55 11.15
N THR A 195 -11.65 1.02 10.63
CA THR A 195 -10.31 1.14 11.23
C THR A 195 -9.41 2.12 10.48
N GLY A 196 -9.92 2.82 9.47
CA GLY A 196 -9.13 3.75 8.67
C GLY A 196 -8.16 3.08 7.70
N GLY A 197 -8.36 1.79 7.39
CA GLY A 197 -7.56 1.03 6.43
C GLY A 197 -8.15 1.02 5.02
N ARG A 198 -7.49 0.31 4.11
CA ARG A 198 -7.88 0.17 2.71
C ARG A 198 -8.52 -1.18 2.44
N TYR A 199 -9.55 -1.17 1.61
CA TYR A 199 -10.14 -2.36 1.02
C TYR A 199 -9.77 -2.44 -0.45
N ALA A 200 -9.35 -3.61 -0.92
CA ALA A 200 -9.12 -3.89 -2.34
C ALA A 200 -9.71 -5.25 -2.75
N LEU A 201 -10.15 -5.35 -4.01
CA LEU A 201 -10.50 -6.61 -4.65
C LEU A 201 -9.43 -6.93 -5.69
N ALA A 202 -8.74 -8.04 -5.54
CA ALA A 202 -7.62 -8.45 -6.38
C ALA A 202 -7.93 -9.78 -7.07
N SER A 203 -8.44 -9.73 -8.29
CA SER A 203 -8.80 -10.91 -9.09
C SER A 203 -7.67 -11.40 -10.01
N SER A 204 -6.52 -10.72 -10.02
CA SER A 204 -5.32 -11.07 -10.80
C SER A 204 -4.05 -10.93 -9.98
N ALA A 205 -2.93 -11.48 -10.47
CA ALA A 205 -1.62 -11.35 -9.84
C ALA A 205 -1.17 -9.90 -9.71
N ASP A 206 -1.34 -9.12 -10.77
CA ASP A 206 -0.96 -7.71 -10.81
C ASP A 206 -1.81 -6.90 -9.85
N ALA A 207 -3.14 -7.10 -9.84
CA ALA A 207 -4.05 -6.45 -8.91
C ALA A 207 -3.72 -6.79 -7.45
N LEU A 208 -3.35 -8.06 -7.16
CA LEU A 208 -2.95 -8.50 -5.83
C LEU A 208 -1.66 -7.81 -5.39
N THR A 209 -0.66 -7.78 -6.26
CA THR A 209 0.63 -7.16 -5.97
C THR A 209 0.48 -5.66 -5.75
N LEU A 210 -0.32 -4.99 -6.60
CA LEU A 210 -0.62 -3.56 -6.45
C LEU A 210 -1.38 -3.26 -5.16
N ALA A 211 -2.43 -4.04 -4.83
CA ALA A 211 -3.20 -3.87 -3.60
C ALA A 211 -2.32 -4.02 -2.34
N PHE A 212 -1.39 -4.97 -2.35
CA PHE A 212 -0.43 -5.13 -1.26
C PHE A 212 0.53 -3.96 -1.12
N LEU A 213 1.05 -3.44 -2.25
CA LEU A 213 1.94 -2.28 -2.22
C LEU A 213 1.23 -1.02 -1.75
N GLU A 214 -0.02 -0.84 -2.13
CA GLU A 214 -0.83 0.28 -1.65
C GLU A 214 -1.12 0.18 -0.16
N ALA A 215 -1.45 -1.02 0.35
CA ALA A 215 -1.60 -1.26 1.77
C ALA A 215 -0.29 -0.98 2.51
N LEU A 216 0.85 -1.44 1.98
CA LEU A 216 2.17 -1.18 2.55
C LEU A 216 2.52 0.32 2.53
N ASN A 217 2.25 1.02 1.44
CA ASN A 217 2.52 2.46 1.34
C ASN A 217 1.69 3.27 2.35
N THR A 218 0.49 2.80 2.67
CA THR A 218 -0.35 3.44 3.70
C THR A 218 0.17 3.12 5.10
N ALA A 219 0.52 1.85 5.37
CA ALA A 219 1.05 1.38 6.64
C ALA A 219 2.45 1.94 6.93
N VAL A 220 3.30 1.99 5.92
CA VAL A 220 4.71 2.41 6.05
C VAL A 220 5.07 3.31 4.87
N PRO A 221 4.70 4.58 4.92
CA PRO A 221 5.07 5.52 3.86
C PRO A 221 6.59 5.59 3.68
N GLN A 222 7.06 5.27 2.48
CA GLN A 222 8.48 5.28 2.13
C GLN A 222 8.82 6.51 1.29
N GLN A 223 10.05 7.00 1.43
CA GLN A 223 10.58 8.03 0.56
C GLN A 223 10.74 7.47 -0.85
N GLN A 224 10.22 8.16 -1.84
CA GLN A 224 10.35 7.78 -3.24
C GLN A 224 11.06 8.88 -4.02
N ILE A 225 11.77 8.49 -5.08
CA ILE A 225 12.25 9.39 -6.12
C ILE A 225 11.33 9.25 -7.33
N PRO A 226 10.86 10.36 -7.94
CA PRO A 226 10.12 10.29 -9.19
C PRO A 226 10.93 9.61 -10.29
N ILE A 227 10.27 8.78 -11.11
CA ILE A 227 10.84 8.25 -12.35
C ILE A 227 10.27 9.10 -13.49
N GLU A 228 11.13 9.71 -14.29
CA GLU A 228 10.79 10.51 -15.46
C GLU A 228 11.57 9.99 -16.67
N ASP A 229 10.90 9.70 -17.77
CA ASP A 229 11.53 9.15 -18.98
C ASP A 229 12.47 7.96 -18.70
N ASN A 230 12.07 7.05 -17.79
CA ASN A 230 12.87 5.93 -17.30
C ASN A 230 14.15 6.35 -16.54
N GLY A 231 14.31 7.61 -16.18
CA GLY A 231 15.40 8.13 -15.38
C GLY A 231 14.96 8.54 -13.98
N PHE A 232 15.89 8.59 -13.04
CA PHE A 232 15.68 9.13 -11.69
C PHE A 232 17.00 9.69 -11.14
N GLN A 233 16.90 10.75 -10.33
CA GLN A 233 18.06 11.43 -9.78
C GLN A 233 18.30 11.01 -8.34
N VAL A 234 19.49 10.49 -8.05
CA VAL A 234 19.95 10.12 -6.70
C VAL A 234 20.85 11.23 -6.16
N ASP A 235 20.51 11.79 -5.01
CA ASP A 235 21.33 12.79 -4.32
C ASP A 235 22.40 12.15 -3.42
N GLY A 236 23.37 12.97 -3.00
CA GLY A 236 24.52 12.49 -2.24
C GLY A 236 24.22 12.08 -0.79
N GLY A 237 22.99 12.27 -0.31
CA GLY A 237 22.55 11.85 1.03
C GLY A 237 21.78 10.51 1.02
N VAL A 238 21.68 9.82 -0.12
CA VAL A 238 21.02 8.53 -0.24
C VAL A 238 21.98 7.41 0.13
N GLU A 239 21.65 6.67 1.18
CA GLU A 239 22.42 5.51 1.65
C GLU A 239 22.07 4.23 0.87
N GLU A 240 20.80 4.09 0.49
CA GLU A 240 20.29 2.96 -0.28
C GLU A 240 19.11 3.40 -1.12
N PHE A 241 19.00 2.88 -2.35
CA PHE A 241 17.74 2.90 -3.07
C PHE A 241 17.31 1.48 -3.46
N THR A 242 16.01 1.30 -3.58
CA THR A 242 15.39 0.08 -4.11
C THR A 242 14.45 0.44 -5.25
N ALA A 243 14.80 0.02 -6.46
CA ALA A 243 13.93 0.12 -7.63
C ALA A 243 13.08 -1.14 -7.74
N LEU A 244 11.76 -0.99 -7.61
CA LEU A 244 10.76 -1.99 -7.89
C LEU A 244 10.21 -1.72 -9.29
N ILE A 245 10.46 -2.65 -10.21
CA ILE A 245 10.09 -2.51 -11.60
C ILE A 245 9.10 -3.60 -11.98
N PHE A 246 7.86 -3.22 -12.22
CA PHE A 246 6.83 -4.12 -12.74
C PHE A 246 7.03 -4.40 -14.22
N ARG A 247 6.50 -5.52 -14.65
CA ARG A 247 6.51 -5.86 -16.08
C ARG A 247 5.40 -5.11 -16.80
N ALA A 248 5.73 -4.59 -17.97
CA ALA A 248 4.74 -4.05 -18.90
C ALA A 248 4.31 -5.17 -19.86
N GLY A 249 3.01 -5.53 -19.84
CA GLY A 249 2.41 -6.48 -20.77
C GLY A 249 2.76 -7.96 -20.55
N ASP A 250 2.34 -8.79 -21.54
CA ASP A 250 2.45 -10.27 -21.54
C ASP A 250 3.85 -10.82 -21.88
N GLU A 251 4.90 -10.02 -21.80
CA GLU A 251 6.25 -10.53 -22.13
C GLU A 251 6.70 -11.61 -21.15
N SER A 252 7.00 -12.79 -21.68
CA SER A 252 7.56 -13.87 -20.88
C SER A 252 8.90 -13.47 -20.27
N ALA A 253 9.15 -13.86 -19.04
CA ALA A 253 10.38 -13.57 -18.28
C ALA A 253 11.68 -13.84 -19.07
N ALA A 254 11.64 -14.73 -20.06
CA ALA A 254 12.79 -15.15 -20.86
C ALA A 254 13.32 -14.11 -21.85
N ASN A 255 12.52 -13.09 -22.21
CA ASN A 255 12.90 -12.11 -23.23
C ASN A 255 13.13 -10.69 -22.66
N ARG A 256 13.03 -10.50 -21.34
CA ARG A 256 13.19 -9.20 -20.71
C ARG A 256 14.65 -8.80 -20.62
N THR A 257 14.99 -7.70 -21.25
CA THR A 257 16.31 -7.05 -21.13
C THR A 257 16.17 -5.80 -20.27
N LEU A 258 16.07 -5.97 -18.93
CA LEU A 258 16.15 -4.85 -18.00
C LEU A 258 17.63 -4.59 -17.68
N GLU A 259 18.05 -3.33 -17.79
CA GLU A 259 19.41 -2.88 -17.50
C GLU A 259 19.34 -1.59 -16.68
N LEU A 260 20.05 -1.53 -15.58
CA LEU A 260 20.25 -0.34 -14.78
C LEU A 260 21.57 0.33 -15.17
N VAL A 261 21.56 1.63 -15.44
CA VAL A 261 22.72 2.40 -15.83
C VAL A 261 23.03 3.44 -14.76
N SER A 262 24.23 3.41 -14.21
CA SER A 262 24.68 4.38 -13.20
C SER A 262 25.08 5.72 -13.83
N PRO A 263 25.21 6.83 -13.07
CA PRO A 263 25.71 8.11 -13.53
C PRO A 263 27.07 8.02 -14.22
N GLY A 264 27.94 7.12 -13.75
CA GLY A 264 29.24 6.82 -14.39
C GLY A 264 29.14 6.01 -15.67
N GLY A 265 27.95 5.62 -16.12
CA GLY A 265 27.70 4.84 -17.35
C GLY A 265 27.93 3.33 -17.19
N THR A 266 28.09 2.84 -15.95
CA THR A 266 28.18 1.40 -15.68
C THR A 266 26.80 0.78 -15.84
N LYS A 267 26.76 -0.32 -16.62
CA LYS A 267 25.56 -1.07 -16.92
C LYS A 267 25.51 -2.35 -16.08
N ALA A 268 24.39 -2.60 -15.46
CA ALA A 268 24.13 -3.80 -14.68
C ALA A 268 22.80 -4.44 -15.09
N GLY A 269 22.75 -5.75 -15.04
CA GLY A 269 21.54 -6.55 -15.28
C GLY A 269 21.46 -7.71 -14.29
N PRO A 270 20.43 -8.56 -14.38
CA PRO A 270 20.21 -9.65 -13.43
C PRO A 270 21.43 -10.57 -13.23
N ASP A 271 22.13 -10.87 -14.33
CA ASP A 271 23.31 -11.76 -14.33
C ASP A 271 24.65 -11.01 -14.14
N SER A 272 24.63 -9.69 -14.06
CA SER A 272 25.82 -8.82 -14.01
C SER A 272 25.72 -7.75 -12.92
N ALA A 273 25.06 -8.07 -11.79
CA ALA A 273 24.98 -7.18 -10.63
C ALA A 273 26.40 -6.87 -10.11
N THR A 274 26.66 -5.60 -9.81
CA THR A 274 27.93 -5.12 -9.28
C THR A 274 27.98 -5.26 -7.75
N GLU A 275 29.16 -5.07 -7.16
CA GLU A 275 29.32 -5.01 -5.70
C GLU A 275 28.42 -3.91 -5.13
N GLY A 276 27.71 -4.19 -4.02
CA GLY A 276 26.71 -3.29 -3.43
C GLY A 276 25.34 -3.33 -4.11
N MET A 277 25.17 -4.13 -5.18
CA MET A 277 23.90 -4.30 -5.87
C MET A 277 23.32 -5.68 -5.64
N ARG A 278 22.04 -5.75 -5.30
CA ARG A 278 21.25 -6.97 -5.21
C ARG A 278 20.11 -6.92 -6.20
N TRP A 279 20.01 -7.90 -7.08
CA TRP A 279 18.96 -8.02 -8.07
C TRP A 279 18.14 -9.28 -7.83
N VAL A 280 16.84 -9.14 -7.67
CA VAL A 280 15.89 -10.24 -7.51
C VAL A 280 14.88 -10.18 -8.63
N CYS A 281 14.79 -11.28 -9.40
CA CYS A 281 13.78 -11.43 -10.45
C CYS A 281 12.66 -12.35 -9.95
N GLU A 282 11.45 -11.86 -9.94
CA GLU A 282 10.22 -12.64 -9.74
C GLU A 282 9.40 -12.65 -11.04
N THR A 283 8.30 -13.36 -11.06
CA THR A 283 7.47 -13.47 -12.27
C THR A 283 6.87 -12.14 -12.68
N GLU A 284 6.43 -11.33 -11.73
CA GLU A 284 5.68 -10.08 -11.95
C GLU A 284 6.57 -8.83 -11.89
N TYR A 285 7.73 -8.90 -11.22
CA TYR A 285 8.58 -7.73 -10.99
C TYR A 285 10.07 -8.08 -10.89
N ASP A 286 10.91 -7.07 -11.04
CA ASP A 286 12.31 -7.05 -10.62
C ASP A 286 12.49 -6.08 -9.45
N LEU A 287 13.28 -6.48 -8.45
CA LEU A 287 13.65 -5.67 -7.31
C LEU A 287 15.17 -5.48 -7.31
N ILE A 288 15.60 -4.22 -7.47
CA ILE A 288 17.00 -3.85 -7.58
C ILE A 288 17.36 -2.96 -6.41
N THR A 289 18.16 -3.44 -5.48
CA THR A 289 18.65 -2.67 -4.33
C THR A 289 20.11 -2.30 -4.54
N VAL A 290 20.43 -1.02 -4.38
CA VAL A 290 21.80 -0.50 -4.49
C VAL A 290 22.14 0.22 -3.20
N THR A 291 23.19 -0.24 -2.51
CA THR A 291 23.72 0.35 -1.28
C THR A 291 24.87 1.30 -1.64
N ASP A 292 24.97 2.44 -0.96
CA ASP A 292 25.94 3.51 -1.22
C ASP A 292 25.98 3.91 -2.71
N PRO A 293 24.81 4.31 -3.31
CA PRO A 293 24.74 4.59 -4.72
C PRO A 293 25.52 5.85 -5.11
N GLU A 294 26.07 5.85 -6.33
CA GLU A 294 26.65 7.05 -6.93
C GLU A 294 25.58 8.14 -7.09
N ALA A 295 25.85 9.35 -6.61
CA ALA A 295 24.95 10.48 -6.80
C ALA A 295 24.92 10.94 -8.26
N GLY A 296 23.74 11.24 -8.77
CA GLY A 296 23.52 11.67 -10.17
C GLY A 296 22.35 10.97 -10.83
N ASP A 297 22.32 11.01 -12.16
CA ASP A 297 21.22 10.52 -12.97
C ASP A 297 21.40 9.01 -13.26
N TRP A 298 20.47 8.23 -12.75
CA TRP A 298 20.35 6.79 -13.03
C TRP A 298 19.30 6.58 -14.12
N THR A 299 19.48 5.57 -14.95
CA THR A 299 18.55 5.24 -16.03
C THR A 299 18.20 3.75 -16.00
N ILE A 300 16.94 3.44 -16.22
CA ILE A 300 16.43 2.08 -16.37
C ILE A 300 16.16 1.84 -17.86
N ASN A 301 16.97 1.03 -18.50
CA ASN A 301 16.72 0.60 -19.88
C ASN A 301 15.77 -0.59 -19.87
N GLY A 302 14.57 -0.41 -20.37
CA GLY A 302 13.52 -1.43 -20.42
C GLY A 302 12.13 -0.81 -20.31
N GLU A 303 11.10 -1.62 -20.44
CA GLU A 303 9.72 -1.19 -20.26
C GLU A 303 9.34 -1.26 -18.78
N LEU A 304 8.75 -0.18 -18.27
CA LEU A 304 8.28 -0.07 -16.89
C LEU A 304 6.77 -0.27 -16.86
N GLY A 305 6.33 -1.26 -16.11
CA GLY A 305 4.90 -1.47 -15.84
C GLY A 305 4.37 -0.45 -14.84
N GLU A 306 3.05 -0.34 -14.78
CA GLU A 306 2.34 0.50 -13.82
C GLU A 306 2.72 0.12 -12.37
N GLY A 307 2.86 1.11 -11.50
CA GLY A 307 3.28 0.91 -10.11
C GLY A 307 4.79 0.82 -9.89
N SER A 308 5.61 0.84 -10.97
CA SER A 308 7.08 0.90 -10.85
C SER A 308 7.51 2.15 -10.09
N ARG A 309 8.48 1.98 -9.17
CA ARG A 309 8.90 3.06 -8.27
C ARG A 309 10.32 2.87 -7.78
N VAL A 310 10.94 3.95 -7.34
CA VAL A 310 12.24 3.94 -6.65
C VAL A 310 12.02 4.46 -5.24
N THR A 311 12.29 3.65 -4.24
CA THR A 311 12.28 4.03 -2.82
C THR A 311 13.71 4.26 -2.34
N VAL A 312 13.88 5.18 -1.38
CA VAL A 312 15.21 5.53 -0.87
C VAL A 312 15.25 5.54 0.66
N VAL A 313 16.43 5.24 1.18
CA VAL A 313 16.86 5.52 2.55
C VAL A 313 17.83 6.69 2.48
N SER A 314 17.49 7.78 3.15
CA SER A 314 18.25 9.04 3.08
C SER A 314 18.14 9.81 4.40
N ASP A 315 19.17 10.58 4.73
CA ASP A 315 19.16 11.52 5.86
C ASP A 315 18.12 12.63 5.68
N LEU A 316 17.93 13.08 4.42
CA LEU A 316 16.91 14.06 4.07
C LEU A 316 15.58 13.36 3.82
N ARG A 317 14.61 13.59 4.70
CA ARG A 317 13.28 12.98 4.66
C ARG A 317 12.19 14.03 4.46
N MET A 318 11.29 13.76 3.51
CA MET A 318 10.04 14.49 3.36
C MET A 318 8.94 13.75 4.14
N VAL A 319 8.36 14.38 5.13
CA VAL A 319 7.28 13.80 5.94
C VAL A 319 5.97 14.46 5.53
N VAL A 320 4.98 13.64 5.22
CA VAL A 320 3.63 14.06 4.88
C VAL A 320 2.69 13.60 6.00
N SER A 321 1.77 14.46 6.42
CA SER A 321 0.76 14.08 7.42
C SER A 321 -0.06 12.86 6.94
N PRO A 322 -0.56 12.02 7.84
CA PRO A 322 -1.42 10.91 7.47
C PRO A 322 -2.61 11.39 6.62
N VAL A 323 -2.81 10.74 5.48
CA VAL A 323 -3.93 10.99 4.58
C VAL A 323 -5.00 9.94 4.86
N PRO A 324 -6.23 10.33 5.26
CA PRO A 324 -7.27 9.37 5.53
C PRO A 324 -7.65 8.60 4.25
N PRO A 325 -7.97 7.30 4.34
CA PRO A 325 -8.35 6.49 3.18
C PRO A 325 -9.67 6.94 2.55
N THR A 326 -10.51 7.66 3.32
CA THR A 326 -11.75 8.26 2.86
C THR A 326 -11.92 9.66 3.46
N PHE A 327 -12.52 10.57 2.72
CA PHE A 327 -12.84 11.91 3.20
C PHE A 327 -14.13 12.44 2.59
N THR A 328 -14.69 13.46 3.22
CA THR A 328 -15.92 14.16 2.79
C THR A 328 -15.69 15.66 2.81
N GLU A 329 -16.63 16.43 2.28
CA GLU A 329 -16.59 17.90 2.39
C GLU A 329 -16.62 18.39 3.84
N ASN A 330 -17.28 17.64 4.74
CA ASN A 330 -17.38 17.97 6.16
C ASN A 330 -16.16 17.54 6.98
N GLU A 331 -15.42 16.54 6.48
CA GLU A 331 -14.20 16.01 7.06
C GLU A 331 -13.10 16.04 5.99
N PRO A 332 -12.53 17.22 5.72
CA PRO A 332 -11.54 17.42 4.65
C PRO A 332 -10.17 16.84 5.01
N VAL A 333 -9.38 16.54 3.98
CA VAL A 333 -7.96 16.17 4.17
C VAL A 333 -7.18 17.42 4.52
N SER A 334 -6.58 17.47 5.71
CA SER A 334 -5.58 18.48 6.09
C SER A 334 -4.19 17.95 5.76
N LEU A 335 -3.60 18.46 4.70
CA LEU A 335 -2.28 18.05 4.23
C LEU A 335 -1.21 18.94 4.85
N GLN A 336 -0.19 18.33 5.45
CA GLN A 336 1.01 18.99 5.95
C GLN A 336 2.23 18.29 5.39
N VAL A 337 3.23 19.05 4.97
CA VAL A 337 4.50 18.53 4.43
C VAL A 337 5.65 19.27 5.11
N ALA A 338 6.62 18.53 5.64
CA ALA A 338 7.83 19.09 6.23
C ALA A 338 9.06 18.25 5.86
N PHE A 339 10.23 18.87 5.97
CA PHE A 339 11.51 18.20 5.71
C PHE A 339 12.27 18.03 7.01
N PHE A 340 12.93 16.88 7.13
CA PHE A 340 13.78 16.54 8.27
C PHE A 340 15.15 16.14 7.77
N GLU A 341 16.18 16.55 8.47
CA GLU A 341 17.54 16.06 8.32
C GLU A 341 17.88 15.28 9.59
N GLU A 342 18.14 13.98 9.44
CA GLU A 342 18.12 13.04 10.55
C GLU A 342 16.76 13.12 11.31
N ASP A 343 16.78 13.56 12.56
CA ASP A 343 15.58 13.70 13.42
C ASP A 343 15.17 15.17 13.65
N ARG A 344 15.75 16.12 12.91
CA ARG A 344 15.50 17.55 13.10
C ARG A 344 14.73 18.14 11.92
N LYS A 345 13.60 18.77 12.25
CA LYS A 345 12.83 19.51 11.25
C LYS A 345 13.66 20.67 10.68
N ILE A 346 13.63 20.83 9.36
CA ILE A 346 14.33 21.90 8.66
C ILE A 346 13.44 23.15 8.64
N GLU A 347 13.94 24.24 9.22
CA GLU A 347 13.28 25.56 9.24
C GLU A 347 14.13 26.63 8.51
N ASN A 348 15.24 26.20 7.89
CA ASN A 348 16.13 27.11 7.16
C ASN A 348 15.45 27.59 5.89
N ARG A 349 15.14 28.89 5.82
CA ARG A 349 14.43 29.51 4.69
C ARG A 349 15.23 29.51 3.39
N ASP A 350 16.55 29.53 3.45
CA ASP A 350 17.39 29.48 2.24
C ASP A 350 17.31 28.10 1.60
N PHE A 351 17.24 27.04 2.41
CA PHE A 351 17.01 25.68 1.95
C PHE A 351 15.57 25.49 1.44
N LEU A 352 14.57 25.89 2.22
CA LEU A 352 13.16 25.76 1.83
C LEU A 352 12.79 26.60 0.61
N GLY A 353 13.48 27.72 0.39
CA GLY A 353 13.24 28.63 -0.75
C GLY A 353 13.75 28.13 -2.11
N VAL A 354 14.47 27.00 -2.14
CA VAL A 354 14.92 26.37 -3.40
C VAL A 354 14.17 25.06 -3.70
N ILE A 355 13.15 24.75 -2.90
CA ILE A 355 12.33 23.53 -3.05
C ILE A 355 10.95 23.94 -3.55
N ASP A 356 10.53 23.38 -4.67
CA ASP A 356 9.17 23.44 -5.16
C ASP A 356 8.38 22.24 -4.63
N VAL A 357 7.42 22.50 -3.76
CA VAL A 357 6.52 21.46 -3.21
C VAL A 357 5.19 21.54 -3.94
N SER A 358 4.81 20.48 -4.63
CA SER A 358 3.56 20.39 -5.36
C SER A 358 2.70 19.21 -4.91
N VAL A 359 1.38 19.37 -4.98
CA VAL A 359 0.39 18.33 -4.72
C VAL A 359 -0.41 18.09 -5.98
N SER A 360 -0.55 16.84 -6.38
CA SER A 360 -1.42 16.43 -7.46
C SER A 360 -2.45 15.42 -6.99
N LEU A 361 -3.65 15.50 -7.58
CA LEU A 361 -4.74 14.55 -7.39
C LEU A 361 -5.15 14.03 -8.76
N THR A 362 -5.10 12.71 -8.94
CA THR A 362 -5.48 12.04 -10.18
C THR A 362 -6.62 11.07 -9.91
N SER A 363 -7.74 11.22 -10.61
CA SER A 363 -8.89 10.32 -10.55
C SER A 363 -8.66 9.03 -11.34
N GLU A 364 -9.46 8.00 -11.13
CA GLU A 364 -9.38 6.71 -11.85
C GLU A 364 -9.48 6.85 -13.37
N ASP A 365 -10.21 7.85 -13.87
CA ASP A 365 -10.36 8.15 -15.30
C ASP A 365 -9.20 8.98 -15.88
N GLY A 366 -8.14 9.25 -15.09
CA GLY A 366 -6.93 9.93 -15.50
C GLY A 366 -6.98 11.46 -15.47
N ARG A 367 -8.08 12.09 -15.04
CA ARG A 367 -8.12 13.53 -14.82
C ARG A 367 -7.24 13.91 -13.64
N SER A 368 -6.38 14.91 -13.82
CA SER A 368 -5.42 15.31 -12.80
C SER A 368 -5.47 16.82 -12.54
N GLY A 369 -5.43 17.21 -11.28
CA GLY A 369 -5.23 18.59 -10.85
C GLY A 369 -3.91 18.70 -10.07
N ASN A 370 -3.20 19.82 -10.27
CA ASN A 370 -1.92 20.10 -9.60
C ASN A 370 -1.94 21.48 -8.93
N LYS A 371 -1.27 21.58 -7.76
CA LYS A 371 -1.12 22.82 -7.02
C LYS A 371 0.27 22.88 -6.39
N VAL A 372 0.95 24.04 -6.54
CA VAL A 372 2.19 24.32 -5.80
C VAL A 372 1.86 24.88 -4.43
N LEU A 373 2.50 24.36 -3.40
CA LEU A 373 2.34 24.81 -2.03
C LEU A 373 3.31 25.96 -1.74
N SER A 374 2.82 27.04 -1.11
CA SER A 374 3.64 28.21 -0.73
C SER A 374 4.46 28.79 -1.90
N PRO A 375 3.84 29.15 -3.05
CA PRO A 375 4.55 29.52 -4.26
C PRO A 375 5.34 30.83 -4.14
N ASP A 376 4.95 31.73 -3.21
CA ASP A 376 5.55 33.05 -3.07
C ASP A 376 6.73 33.06 -2.08
N GLU A 377 6.55 32.43 -0.93
CA GLU A 377 7.56 32.36 0.15
C GLU A 377 7.48 31.02 0.88
N PRO A 378 8.61 30.41 1.29
CA PRO A 378 8.61 29.22 2.10
C PRO A 378 7.98 29.47 3.47
N PRO A 379 7.31 28.46 4.08
CA PRO A 379 6.68 28.60 5.39
C PRO A 379 7.70 28.93 6.49
N GLN A 380 7.31 29.79 7.44
CA GLN A 380 8.23 30.24 8.51
C GLN A 380 8.58 29.14 9.51
N ASP A 381 7.67 28.19 9.71
CA ASP A 381 7.79 27.04 10.60
C ASP A 381 8.28 25.77 9.89
N GLY A 382 8.60 25.86 8.59
CA GLY A 382 9.05 24.74 7.78
C GLY A 382 7.95 23.74 7.42
N VAL A 383 6.65 24.09 7.62
CA VAL A 383 5.53 23.20 7.31
C VAL A 383 4.69 23.80 6.18
N TYR A 384 4.71 23.14 5.03
CA TYR A 384 3.81 23.45 3.92
C TYR A 384 2.43 22.87 4.24
N THR A 385 1.37 23.63 4.04
CA THR A 385 0.01 23.21 4.39
C THR A 385 -0.97 23.43 3.27
N ASP A 386 -1.92 22.50 3.12
CA ASP A 386 -3.07 22.64 2.24
C ASP A 386 -4.28 21.90 2.81
N THR A 387 -5.46 22.17 2.25
CA THR A 387 -6.70 21.49 2.65
C THR A 387 -7.48 21.08 1.41
N ILE A 388 -7.73 19.78 1.26
CA ILE A 388 -8.53 19.21 0.19
C ILE A 388 -9.95 19.00 0.73
N THR A 389 -10.90 19.85 0.32
CA THR A 389 -12.27 19.85 0.85
C THR A 389 -13.25 19.14 -0.05
N ARG A 390 -13.16 19.35 -1.37
CA ARG A 390 -14.12 18.86 -2.35
C ARG A 390 -13.42 18.48 -3.64
N LEU A 391 -13.87 17.38 -4.23
CA LEU A 391 -13.45 16.93 -5.55
C LEU A 391 -14.67 16.89 -6.49
N PRO A 392 -14.48 16.95 -7.82
CA PRO A 392 -15.59 17.01 -8.77
C PRO A 392 -16.53 15.82 -8.66
N ASP A 393 -15.97 14.62 -8.56
CA ASP A 393 -16.72 13.37 -8.55
C ASP A 393 -16.36 12.54 -7.31
N ALA A 394 -17.32 11.76 -6.81
CA ALA A 394 -17.03 10.74 -5.82
C ALA A 394 -16.24 9.60 -6.46
N GLY A 395 -15.24 9.08 -5.77
CA GLY A 395 -14.40 8.01 -6.29
C GLY A 395 -13.02 7.99 -5.66
N GLU A 396 -12.16 7.12 -6.16
CA GLU A 396 -10.77 7.04 -5.72
C GLU A 396 -9.91 8.07 -6.44
N TYR A 397 -8.97 8.62 -5.69
CA TYR A 397 -8.00 9.60 -6.19
C TYR A 397 -6.61 9.22 -5.71
N GLN A 398 -5.68 9.17 -6.63
CA GLN A 398 -4.27 9.10 -6.28
C GLN A 398 -3.79 10.50 -5.88
N LEU A 399 -3.37 10.65 -4.64
CA LEU A 399 -2.72 11.86 -4.13
C LEU A 399 -1.21 11.66 -4.22
N SER A 400 -0.53 12.59 -4.87
CA SER A 400 0.94 12.61 -4.94
C SER A 400 1.46 13.96 -4.48
N VAL A 401 2.44 13.95 -3.57
CA VAL A 401 3.21 15.13 -3.16
C VAL A 401 4.61 14.97 -3.73
N VAL A 402 5.06 15.96 -4.50
CA VAL A 402 6.41 16.00 -5.05
C VAL A 402 7.12 17.22 -4.51
N ALA A 403 8.29 17.01 -3.96
CA ALA A 403 9.23 18.06 -3.62
C ALA A 403 10.41 17.98 -4.58
N ASP A 404 10.59 19.04 -5.35
CA ASP A 404 11.67 19.17 -6.31
C ASP A 404 12.64 20.25 -5.82
N GLY A 405 13.84 19.83 -5.45
CA GLY A 405 14.98 20.68 -5.15
C GLY A 405 15.96 20.64 -6.31
N GLN A 406 16.90 21.58 -6.34
CA GLN A 406 17.88 21.64 -7.43
C GLN A 406 18.79 20.40 -7.54
N THR A 407 18.96 19.68 -6.44
CA THR A 407 19.90 18.53 -6.34
C THR A 407 19.24 17.27 -5.83
N PHE A 408 17.96 17.30 -5.49
CA PHE A 408 17.21 16.14 -5.02
C PHE A 408 15.74 16.25 -5.41
N SER A 409 15.08 15.13 -5.50
CA SER A 409 13.62 15.07 -5.64
C SER A 409 13.05 14.00 -4.71
N ARG A 410 11.90 14.29 -4.10
CA ARG A 410 11.20 13.34 -3.24
C ARG A 410 9.72 13.29 -3.62
N ARG A 411 9.17 12.09 -3.60
CA ARG A 411 7.75 11.83 -3.86
C ARG A 411 7.15 11.04 -2.71
N PHE A 412 5.97 11.46 -2.30
CA PHE A 412 5.03 10.66 -1.52
C PHE A 412 3.81 10.39 -2.38
N SER A 413 3.26 9.18 -2.34
CA SER A 413 2.05 8.83 -3.08
C SER A 413 1.16 7.93 -2.24
N THR A 414 -0.13 8.25 -2.20
CA THR A 414 -1.15 7.44 -1.54
C THR A 414 -2.46 7.56 -2.31
N VAL A 415 -3.44 6.71 -1.96
CA VAL A 415 -4.78 6.78 -2.55
C VAL A 415 -5.78 7.13 -1.45
N THR A 416 -6.71 8.00 -1.77
CA THR A 416 -7.81 8.38 -0.89
C THR A 416 -9.12 8.39 -1.68
N ARG A 417 -10.24 8.13 -1.03
CA ARG A 417 -11.57 8.10 -1.66
C ARG A 417 -12.40 9.30 -1.21
N TYR A 418 -12.89 10.09 -2.14
CA TYR A 418 -13.86 11.14 -1.88
C TYR A 418 -15.28 10.58 -1.86
N ILE A 419 -16.01 10.85 -0.78
CA ILE A 419 -17.41 10.46 -0.61
C ILE A 419 -18.25 11.73 -0.62
N GLN A 420 -19.14 11.85 -1.59
CA GLN A 420 -20.09 12.96 -1.60
C GLN A 420 -21.17 12.73 -0.52
N PRO A 421 -21.54 13.77 0.26
CA PRO A 421 -22.65 13.65 1.20
C PRO A 421 -23.94 13.29 0.47
N GLU A 422 -24.66 12.28 0.94
CA GLU A 422 -26.02 11.99 0.44
C GLU A 422 -26.94 13.18 0.72
N GLY A 423 -27.31 13.96 -0.31
CA GLY A 423 -28.29 15.02 -0.14
C GLY A 423 -28.26 16.19 -1.12
N GLU A 424 -27.22 16.36 -1.92
CA GLU A 424 -27.18 17.44 -2.91
C GLU A 424 -27.21 16.90 -4.34
N GLN A 425 -28.34 16.23 -4.68
CA GLN A 425 -28.75 16.22 -6.09
C GLN A 425 -29.03 17.67 -6.46
N ALA A 426 -28.23 18.21 -7.39
CA ALA A 426 -28.51 19.51 -7.98
C ALA A 426 -29.99 19.55 -8.35
N PRO A 427 -30.73 20.64 -8.04
CA PRO A 427 -32.13 20.75 -8.46
C PRO A 427 -32.16 20.52 -9.96
N ILE A 428 -32.87 19.50 -10.40
CA ILE A 428 -33.24 19.34 -11.80
C ILE A 428 -34.16 20.54 -12.06
N GLU A 429 -33.61 21.61 -12.62
CA GLU A 429 -34.46 22.68 -13.19
C GLU A 429 -35.33 22.00 -14.23
N ALA A 430 -36.56 21.81 -13.87
CA ALA A 430 -37.58 21.40 -14.81
C ALA A 430 -37.64 22.47 -15.90
N VAL A 431 -37.10 22.13 -17.06
CA VAL A 431 -37.31 22.92 -18.27
C VAL A 431 -38.79 22.81 -18.59
N VAL A 432 -39.54 23.82 -18.15
CA VAL A 432 -40.89 24.07 -18.62
C VAL A 432 -40.77 24.53 -20.08
N SER A 433 -41.10 23.64 -20.99
CA SER A 433 -41.30 23.96 -22.39
C SER A 433 -42.56 24.81 -22.52
N ASP A 434 -42.41 26.12 -22.69
CA ASP A 434 -43.40 26.95 -23.32
C ASP A 434 -42.87 27.35 -24.70
N GLU A 435 -43.40 26.69 -25.73
CA GLU A 435 -43.38 27.21 -27.09
C GLU A 435 -44.40 28.37 -27.20
N PRO A 436 -44.08 29.44 -27.98
CA PRO A 436 -44.67 29.45 -29.31
C PRO A 436 -43.74 29.94 -30.41
N SER A 437 -43.98 29.34 -31.58
CA SER A 437 -43.48 29.68 -32.90
C SER A 437 -43.47 31.18 -33.20
N GLN A 438 -42.43 31.68 -33.90
CA GLN A 438 -42.57 32.47 -35.13
C GLN A 438 -41.23 32.78 -35.81
N GLU A 439 -41.18 32.36 -37.08
CA GLU A 439 -40.63 33.03 -38.26
C GLU A 439 -39.17 33.52 -38.29
N ALA A 440 -38.46 32.96 -39.26
CA ALA A 440 -37.19 33.46 -39.83
C ALA A 440 -37.40 34.73 -40.65
N PRO A 441 -36.34 35.56 -40.87
CA PRO A 441 -35.76 35.66 -42.21
C PRO A 441 -34.22 35.68 -42.26
N VAL A 442 -33.67 34.90 -43.14
CA VAL A 442 -32.88 35.16 -44.35
C VAL A 442 -31.73 36.19 -44.31
N MET A 443 -30.54 35.59 -44.45
CA MET A 443 -29.31 36.04 -45.15
C MET A 443 -28.65 37.38 -44.84
N GLU A 444 -27.35 37.36 -44.49
CA GLU A 444 -26.32 37.89 -45.38
C GLU A 444 -24.92 37.38 -44.97
N ASP A 445 -24.14 37.14 -45.98
CA ASP A 445 -22.83 36.57 -46.16
C ASP A 445 -21.75 37.58 -45.77
N GLU A 446 -20.75 37.22 -44.95
CA GLU A 446 -19.42 37.81 -45.01
C GLU A 446 -18.33 36.87 -44.47
N LEU A 447 -17.30 36.67 -45.31
CA LEU A 447 -16.16 35.79 -45.16
C LEU A 447 -15.06 36.39 -44.24
N PRO A 448 -14.09 35.59 -43.78
CA PRO A 448 -13.44 35.74 -42.47
C PRO A 448 -12.10 36.50 -42.54
N GLU A 449 -11.82 37.24 -41.48
CA GLU A 449 -10.46 37.75 -41.21
C GLU A 449 -9.73 36.81 -40.22
N ALA A 450 -8.43 36.67 -40.48
CA ALA A 450 -7.50 35.76 -39.84
C ALA A 450 -7.35 36.00 -38.33
N SER A 451 -7.43 34.92 -37.55
CA SER A 451 -7.04 34.88 -36.14
C SER A 451 -5.52 34.91 -35.97
N PRO A 452 -5.00 35.68 -35.01
CA PRO A 452 -3.62 35.55 -34.56
C PRO A 452 -3.43 34.32 -33.67
N ALA A 453 -2.21 33.78 -33.68
CA ALA A 453 -1.76 32.62 -32.93
C ALA A 453 -1.97 32.79 -31.39
N PRO A 454 -2.22 31.71 -30.65
CA PRO A 454 -2.39 31.78 -29.20
C PRO A 454 -1.04 32.08 -28.52
N GLU A 455 -1.06 33.09 -27.70
CA GLU A 455 -0.03 33.43 -26.72
C GLU A 455 -0.06 32.38 -25.59
N ILE A 456 1.08 31.77 -25.28
CA ILE A 456 1.23 30.81 -24.20
C ILE A 456 1.13 31.60 -22.88
N GLU A 457 -0.01 31.51 -22.22
CA GLU A 457 -0.17 32.05 -20.87
C GLU A 457 0.59 31.16 -19.86
N SER A 458 1.48 31.79 -19.10
CA SER A 458 2.17 31.20 -17.95
C SER A 458 1.16 30.77 -16.89
N PRO A 459 1.41 29.69 -16.13
CA PRO A 459 0.46 29.18 -15.16
C PRO A 459 0.17 30.22 -14.07
N VAL A 460 -1.12 30.49 -13.87
CA VAL A 460 -1.60 31.42 -12.85
C VAL A 460 -1.52 30.73 -11.49
N SER A 461 -0.64 31.22 -10.63
CA SER A 461 -0.53 30.82 -9.25
C SER A 461 -1.81 31.18 -8.49
N SER A 462 -2.63 30.19 -8.12
CA SER A 462 -3.83 30.42 -7.32
C SER A 462 -3.60 30.07 -5.86
N SER A 463 -3.89 30.98 -4.95
CA SER A 463 -3.83 30.79 -3.49
C SER A 463 -5.12 30.18 -2.90
N GLY A 464 -5.84 29.36 -3.66
CA GLY A 464 -7.07 28.68 -3.24
C GLY A 464 -6.92 27.18 -3.07
N PRO A 465 -7.95 26.45 -2.59
CA PRO A 465 -7.97 25.00 -2.58
C PRO A 465 -7.71 24.40 -3.96
N ILE A 466 -7.22 23.17 -4.04
CA ILE A 466 -7.00 22.48 -5.32
C ILE A 466 -8.35 22.34 -6.03
N ASP A 467 -8.47 22.95 -7.21
CA ASP A 467 -9.67 22.90 -8.07
C ASP A 467 -9.34 22.13 -9.34
N ILE A 468 -9.80 20.89 -9.44
CA ILE A 468 -9.61 20.03 -10.60
C ILE A 468 -10.75 20.15 -11.63
N SER A 469 -11.65 21.12 -11.49
CA SER A 469 -12.76 21.35 -12.45
C SER A 469 -12.29 21.92 -13.81
N GLN A 470 -11.02 22.30 -13.95
CA GLN A 470 -10.43 22.84 -15.20
C GLN A 470 -9.49 21.84 -15.88
N VAL A 471 -9.77 20.55 -15.81
CA VAL A 471 -8.95 19.51 -16.44
C VAL A 471 -9.27 19.39 -17.93
N GLU A 472 -8.25 19.46 -18.77
CA GLU A 472 -8.37 19.11 -20.20
C GLU A 472 -8.46 17.59 -20.36
N GLU A 473 -9.50 17.13 -21.04
CA GLU A 473 -9.71 15.73 -21.41
C GLU A 473 -8.62 15.30 -22.40
N PRO A 474 -7.87 14.20 -22.16
CA PRO A 474 -6.87 13.76 -23.13
C PRO A 474 -7.54 13.34 -24.44
N GLU A 475 -7.12 13.90 -25.56
CA GLU A 475 -7.64 13.51 -26.88
C GLU A 475 -7.41 12.02 -27.13
N PRO A 476 -8.42 11.28 -27.58
CA PRO A 476 -8.27 9.85 -27.88
C PRO A 476 -7.32 9.65 -29.07
N LYS A 477 -6.25 8.91 -28.86
CA LYS A 477 -5.36 8.48 -29.95
C LYS A 477 -6.14 7.61 -30.95
N PRO A 478 -6.00 7.81 -32.26
CA PRO A 478 -6.66 6.96 -33.26
C PRO A 478 -6.13 5.53 -33.17
N LEU A 479 -7.04 4.57 -33.05
CA LEU A 479 -6.74 3.15 -33.21
C LEU A 479 -6.29 2.88 -34.64
N GLU A 480 -5.03 2.48 -34.85
CA GLU A 480 -4.57 1.88 -36.09
C GLU A 480 -5.18 0.49 -36.23
N GLU A 481 -6.04 0.33 -37.24
CA GLU A 481 -6.56 -0.98 -37.64
C GLU A 481 -5.44 -1.81 -38.25
N GLN A 482 -5.06 -2.92 -37.59
CA GLN A 482 -4.22 -3.95 -38.21
C GLN A 482 -5.09 -4.93 -38.99
N PRO A 483 -4.66 -5.37 -40.20
CA PRO A 483 -5.44 -6.29 -41.03
C PRO A 483 -5.40 -7.71 -40.47
N VAL A 484 -6.58 -8.30 -40.31
CA VAL A 484 -6.78 -9.67 -39.91
C VAL A 484 -6.50 -10.60 -41.10
N ASP A 485 -5.40 -11.34 -41.06
CA ASP A 485 -5.17 -12.48 -41.98
C ASP A 485 -5.90 -13.71 -41.43
N LYS A 486 -6.83 -14.23 -42.23
CA LYS A 486 -7.51 -15.51 -42.00
C LYS A 486 -6.67 -16.62 -42.60
N GLU A 487 -6.07 -17.44 -41.77
CA GLU A 487 -5.56 -18.75 -42.17
C GLU A 487 -6.39 -19.85 -41.52
N GLU A 488 -6.95 -20.68 -42.38
CA GLU A 488 -7.89 -21.76 -42.12
C GLU A 488 -7.09 -23.00 -41.70
N ALA A 489 -7.22 -23.48 -40.48
CA ALA A 489 -6.55 -24.69 -40.00
C ALA A 489 -7.52 -25.89 -40.00
N GLU A 490 -7.17 -26.92 -40.75
CA GLU A 490 -7.78 -28.26 -40.75
C GLU A 490 -7.55 -29.00 -39.41
N PRO A 491 -8.43 -29.92 -39.02
CA PRO A 491 -8.32 -30.60 -37.72
C PRO A 491 -7.41 -31.83 -37.80
N GLU A 492 -6.34 -31.82 -36.99
CA GLU A 492 -5.53 -33.01 -36.77
C GLU A 492 -6.10 -33.92 -35.67
N THR A 493 -6.09 -35.22 -35.97
CA THR A 493 -6.50 -36.35 -35.12
C THR A 493 -5.54 -36.61 -33.96
N PRO A 494 -6.01 -37.10 -32.80
CA PRO A 494 -5.16 -37.28 -31.62
C PRO A 494 -4.29 -38.55 -31.72
N ALA A 495 -3.00 -38.38 -31.51
CA ALA A 495 -2.06 -39.48 -31.34
C ALA A 495 -2.09 -40.00 -29.89
N THR A 496 -2.21 -41.31 -29.76
CA THR A 496 -2.12 -42.10 -28.53
C THR A 496 -0.70 -41.96 -27.90
N VAL A 497 -0.64 -41.51 -26.65
CA VAL A 497 0.59 -41.53 -25.85
C VAL A 497 0.58 -42.77 -24.98
N GLU A 498 1.61 -43.58 -25.13
CA GLU A 498 1.93 -44.78 -24.38
C GLU A 498 2.45 -44.39 -22.97
N GLU A 499 1.83 -44.98 -21.96
CA GLU A 499 2.08 -44.72 -20.52
C GLU A 499 3.34 -45.52 -20.08
N ALA A 500 4.43 -44.82 -19.76
CA ALA A 500 5.60 -45.43 -19.14
C ALA A 500 5.53 -45.22 -17.61
N ALA A 501 5.01 -46.21 -16.90
CA ALA A 501 5.00 -46.29 -15.45
C ALA A 501 6.39 -46.65 -14.92
N SER A 502 7.05 -45.71 -14.18
CA SER A 502 8.17 -46.03 -13.30
C SER A 502 7.84 -45.66 -11.85
N GLY A 503 7.05 -46.49 -11.21
CA GLY A 503 6.75 -46.40 -9.78
C GLY A 503 7.82 -47.14 -8.95
N ILE A 504 8.40 -46.48 -7.97
CA ILE A 504 9.26 -47.09 -6.93
C ILE A 504 8.39 -48.05 -6.10
N PRO A 505 8.78 -49.34 -5.93
CA PRO A 505 7.95 -50.29 -5.25
C PRO A 505 7.76 -49.98 -3.76
N PHE A 506 6.53 -50.21 -3.28
CA PHE A 506 6.04 -49.90 -1.91
C PHE A 506 6.94 -50.43 -0.77
N TRP A 507 7.68 -51.55 -0.98
CA TRP A 507 8.57 -52.12 0.05
C TRP A 507 9.76 -51.21 0.43
N VAL A 508 10.16 -50.23 -0.43
CA VAL A 508 11.24 -49.28 -0.13
C VAL A 508 10.80 -48.31 0.97
N TRP A 509 9.53 -47.92 1.03
CA TRP A 509 8.99 -47.07 2.08
C TRP A 509 8.80 -47.79 3.42
N ALA A 510 8.55 -49.10 3.39
CA ALA A 510 8.44 -49.90 4.60
C ALA A 510 9.79 -50.06 5.32
N ALA A 511 10.92 -50.11 4.59
CA ALA A 511 12.25 -50.22 5.17
C ALA A 511 12.75 -48.89 5.79
N ALA A 512 12.34 -47.74 5.27
CA ALA A 512 12.69 -46.42 5.84
C ALA A 512 11.94 -46.14 7.16
N GLY A 513 10.68 -46.57 7.27
CA GLY A 513 9.85 -46.38 8.48
C GLY A 513 10.35 -47.15 9.72
N THR A 514 10.89 -48.37 9.54
CA THR A 514 11.42 -49.18 10.64
C THR A 514 12.73 -48.67 11.23
N LEU A 515 13.60 -48.04 10.42
CA LEU A 515 14.83 -47.41 10.90
C LEU A 515 14.58 -46.16 11.75
N GLY A 516 13.56 -45.38 11.43
CA GLY A 516 13.16 -44.17 12.19
C GLY A 516 12.67 -44.52 13.61
N VAL A 517 11.84 -45.56 13.75
CA VAL A 517 11.29 -45.98 15.05
C VAL A 517 12.39 -46.51 16.01
N VAL A 518 13.39 -47.23 15.49
CA VAL A 518 14.52 -47.72 16.29
C VAL A 518 15.42 -46.58 16.78
N ALA A 519 15.61 -45.52 15.96
CA ALA A 519 16.41 -44.36 16.36
C ALA A 519 15.74 -43.56 17.49
N VAL A 520 14.41 -43.33 17.41
CA VAL A 520 13.65 -42.61 18.44
C VAL A 520 13.62 -43.39 19.77
N ALA A 521 13.45 -44.74 19.74
CA ALA A 521 13.49 -45.56 20.91
C ALA A 521 14.89 -45.58 21.58
N GLY A 522 15.96 -45.55 20.79
CA GLY A 522 17.34 -45.44 21.27
C GLY A 522 17.64 -44.15 22.00
N VAL A 523 17.18 -43.03 21.46
CA VAL A 523 17.35 -41.70 22.09
C VAL A 523 16.55 -41.57 23.37
N ALA A 524 15.31 -42.08 23.42
CA ALA A 524 14.48 -42.08 24.62
C ALA A 524 15.09 -42.95 25.73
N PHE A 525 15.67 -44.12 25.40
CA PHE A 525 16.35 -44.99 26.35
C PHE A 525 17.62 -44.33 26.94
N LEU A 526 18.40 -43.62 26.14
CA LEU A 526 19.57 -42.90 26.63
C LEU A 526 19.20 -41.72 27.56
N PHE A 527 18.06 -41.05 27.28
CA PHE A 527 17.58 -39.95 28.11
C PHE A 527 17.09 -40.44 29.49
N VAL A 528 16.37 -41.56 29.51
CA VAL A 528 15.91 -42.20 30.77
C VAL A 528 17.09 -42.72 31.59
N LYS A 529 18.11 -43.30 30.95
CA LYS A 529 19.33 -43.77 31.61
C LYS A 529 20.16 -42.63 32.21
N ARG A 530 20.27 -41.49 31.52
CA ARG A 530 20.94 -40.29 32.06
C ARG A 530 20.20 -39.67 33.25
N ARG A 531 18.86 -39.68 33.27
CA ARG A 531 18.08 -39.19 34.40
C ARG A 531 18.23 -40.07 35.64
N LYS A 532 18.33 -41.41 35.47
CA LYS A 532 18.58 -42.33 36.61
C LYS A 532 19.98 -42.15 37.21
N SER A 533 21.02 -41.93 36.40
CA SER A 533 22.36 -41.73 36.94
C SER A 533 22.57 -40.37 37.63
N ALA A 534 21.72 -39.36 37.31
CA ALA A 534 21.75 -38.07 38.01
C ALA A 534 21.02 -38.11 39.37
N GLN A 535 20.07 -39.05 39.57
CA GLN A 535 19.34 -39.23 40.82
C GLN A 535 20.13 -40.06 41.83
N ASP A 536 21.01 -40.96 41.38
CA ASP A 536 21.88 -41.78 42.27
C ASP A 536 23.10 -41.01 42.81
N GLN A 537 23.50 -39.89 42.22
CA GLN A 537 24.59 -39.04 42.75
C GLN A 537 24.11 -38.00 43.78
N GLY A 538 22.80 -37.73 43.91
CA GLY A 538 22.24 -36.81 44.91
C GLY A 538 21.97 -37.42 46.28
N ASN A 539 22.15 -38.73 46.48
CA ASN A 539 21.82 -39.43 47.76
C ASN A 539 23.05 -39.90 48.55
N ASN A 540 24.27 -39.50 48.22
CA ASN A 540 25.49 -39.88 48.92
C ASN A 540 26.26 -38.70 49.57
N GLU A 541 25.61 -37.53 49.73
CA GLU A 541 26.11 -36.44 50.58
C GLU A 541 25.02 -35.98 51.53
N GLU A 542 24.77 -36.77 52.59
CA GLU A 542 24.30 -36.36 53.89
C GLU A 542 25.04 -37.17 54.99
#